data_ecb1fcdd0cc1d4b010a6a68f66c57a00
#
_entry.id   ecb1fcdd0cc1d4b010a6a68f66c57a00
#
_cell.length_a   1.000
_cell.length_b   1.000
_cell.length_c   1.000
_cell.angle_alpha   90.00
_cell.angle_beta   90.00
_cell.angle_gamma   90.00
#
_symmetry.space_group_name_H-M   'P 1'
#
loop_
_entity.id
_entity.type
_entity.pdbx_description
1 polymer ?
#
loop_
_entity_poly.entity_id
_entity_poly.type
_entity_poly.pdbx_seq_one_letter_code
_entity_poly.pdbx_strand_id
1 'polypeptide(L)'
;YWHFRFDADTSMKMEALTAYMKEQADIKKVYLINQNYSHGQQVSKFAKENLKAKRPDVQVVGDDLHPLAQVRDFSPYIAKIKASGADTVITGNWGSDLALLIKAANDAGLNVKFYTYYAVTTGTPTAMGAASDGKVYQVAYGHYNMGGQMQKYADEFKKKFNDDLYTLD
;
A
#
# COMPACT_ATOMS: atom_id res chain seq x y z
N TYR A 1 -28.32 -7.77 -9.67
CA TYR A 1 -29.07 -8.18 -8.46
C TYR A 1 -28.28 -9.20 -7.60
N TRP A 2 -27.33 -9.94 -8.17
CA TRP A 2 -26.61 -11.03 -7.51
C TRP A 2 -25.13 -10.78 -7.36
N HIS A 3 -24.71 -9.50 -7.29
CA HIS A 3 -23.33 -9.12 -7.01
C HIS A 3 -23.14 -8.95 -5.51
N PHE A 4 -22.32 -9.79 -4.90
CA PHE A 4 -21.94 -9.72 -3.49
C PHE A 4 -20.47 -9.28 -3.42
N ARG A 5 -20.19 -8.24 -2.64
CA ARG A 5 -18.84 -7.81 -2.35
C ARG A 5 -18.45 -8.35 -0.97
N PHE A 6 -17.34 -9.06 -0.93
CA PHE A 6 -16.76 -9.57 0.31
C PHE A 6 -15.69 -8.62 0.86
N ASP A 7 -14.86 -8.02 0.01
CA ASP A 7 -13.77 -7.12 0.38
C ASP A 7 -14.27 -5.66 0.54
N ALA A 8 -13.52 -4.89 1.36
CA ALA A 8 -13.67 -3.45 1.44
C ALA A 8 -13.34 -2.79 0.10
N ASP A 9 -14.06 -1.73 -0.25
CA ASP A 9 -13.76 -0.99 -1.46
C ASP A 9 -12.58 -0.01 -1.25
N THR A 10 -12.13 0.58 -2.36
CA THR A 10 -11.00 1.51 -2.37
C THR A 10 -11.21 2.69 -1.42
N SER A 11 -12.44 3.19 -1.29
CA SER A 11 -12.74 4.33 -0.42
C SER A 11 -12.66 3.94 1.06
N MET A 12 -13.19 2.78 1.44
CA MET A 12 -13.14 2.26 2.81
C MET A 12 -11.70 1.99 3.27
N LYS A 13 -10.89 1.36 2.42
CA LYS A 13 -9.47 1.14 2.70
C LYS A 13 -8.71 2.46 2.85
N MET A 14 -8.96 3.47 2.01
CA MET A 14 -8.34 4.78 2.12
C MET A 14 -8.80 5.53 3.38
N GLU A 15 -10.06 5.42 3.75
CA GLU A 15 -10.59 6.01 4.99
C GLU A 15 -9.84 5.47 6.22
N ALA A 16 -9.66 4.15 6.32
CA ALA A 16 -8.92 3.51 7.39
C ALA A 16 -7.43 3.88 7.38
N LEU A 17 -6.79 3.87 6.20
CA LEU A 17 -5.38 4.20 6.04
C LEU A 17 -5.10 5.64 6.47
N THR A 18 -5.91 6.58 6.03
CA THR A 18 -5.75 8.00 6.38
C THR A 18 -6.17 8.32 7.81
N ALA A 19 -7.05 7.53 8.42
CA ALA A 19 -7.33 7.61 9.85
C ALA A 19 -6.10 7.23 10.69
N TYR A 20 -5.38 6.17 10.31
CA TYR A 20 -4.10 5.82 10.93
C TYR A 20 -3.04 6.92 10.68
N MET A 21 -2.92 7.41 9.45
CA MET A 21 -1.97 8.48 9.09
C MET A 21 -2.23 9.79 9.85
N LYS A 22 -3.45 10.03 10.33
CA LYS A 22 -3.80 11.21 11.12
C LYS A 22 -2.95 11.32 12.37
N GLU A 23 -2.64 10.19 13.00
CA GLU A 23 -1.86 10.12 14.23
C GLU A 23 -0.32 10.16 13.98
N GLN A 24 0.11 10.16 12.72
CA GLN A 24 1.53 10.14 12.35
C GLN A 24 2.05 11.57 12.12
N ALA A 25 2.63 12.18 13.14
CA ALA A 25 3.09 13.58 13.11
C ALA A 25 4.25 13.83 12.14
N ASP A 26 4.99 12.80 11.76
CA ASP A 26 6.14 12.86 10.86
C ASP A 26 5.76 12.91 9.37
N ILE A 27 4.50 12.62 9.01
CA ILE A 27 4.00 12.75 7.65
C ILE A 27 3.73 14.22 7.33
N LYS A 28 4.43 14.77 6.33
CA LYS A 28 4.28 16.15 5.87
C LYS A 28 4.07 16.26 4.36
N LYS A 29 4.75 15.43 3.58
CA LYS A 29 4.75 15.48 2.12
C LYS A 29 4.46 14.11 1.53
N VAL A 30 3.30 13.95 0.94
CA VAL A 30 2.83 12.69 0.38
C VAL A 30 2.96 12.70 -1.14
N TYR A 31 3.55 11.64 -1.69
CA TYR A 31 3.54 11.35 -3.12
C TYR A 31 2.58 10.21 -3.41
N LEU A 32 1.74 10.37 -4.43
CA LEU A 32 0.82 9.34 -4.91
C LEU A 32 1.42 8.69 -6.16
N ILE A 33 1.46 7.36 -6.21
CA ILE A 33 1.86 6.62 -7.41
C ILE A 33 1.01 5.37 -7.54
N ASN A 34 0.30 5.25 -8.65
CA ASN A 34 -0.70 4.20 -8.82
C ASN A 34 -0.71 3.65 -10.25
N GLN A 35 -1.20 2.43 -10.40
CA GLN A 35 -1.47 1.82 -11.70
C GLN A 35 -2.62 2.57 -12.40
N ASN A 36 -2.47 2.86 -13.70
CA ASN A 36 -3.43 3.65 -14.48
C ASN A 36 -4.64 2.83 -14.91
N TYR A 37 -5.54 2.57 -13.97
CA TYR A 37 -6.86 2.00 -14.20
C TYR A 37 -7.82 2.44 -13.08
N SER A 38 -9.07 2.00 -13.11
CA SER A 38 -10.13 2.48 -12.20
C SER A 38 -9.72 2.47 -10.72
N HIS A 39 -9.11 1.37 -10.23
CA HIS A 39 -8.67 1.28 -8.84
C HIS A 39 -7.60 2.33 -8.53
N GLY A 40 -6.51 2.39 -9.31
CA GLY A 40 -5.42 3.33 -9.04
C GLY A 40 -5.86 4.80 -9.11
N GLN A 41 -6.74 5.14 -10.06
CA GLN A 41 -7.34 6.48 -10.16
C GLN A 41 -8.20 6.80 -8.93
N GLN A 42 -8.95 5.81 -8.40
CA GLN A 42 -9.73 5.97 -7.18
C GLN A 42 -8.84 6.12 -5.94
N VAL A 43 -7.73 5.37 -5.86
CA VAL A 43 -6.74 5.55 -4.78
C VAL A 43 -6.23 6.98 -4.75
N SER A 44 -5.78 7.53 -5.89
CA SER A 44 -5.33 8.93 -5.99
C SER A 44 -6.41 9.92 -5.60
N LYS A 45 -7.64 9.72 -6.06
CA LYS A 45 -8.78 10.57 -5.73
C LYS A 45 -9.06 10.58 -4.23
N PHE A 46 -9.30 9.40 -3.65
CA PHE A 46 -9.68 9.30 -2.25
C PHE A 46 -8.54 9.68 -1.29
N ALA A 47 -7.26 9.45 -1.68
CA ALA A 47 -6.13 9.93 -0.91
C ALA A 47 -6.14 11.45 -0.78
N LYS A 48 -6.32 12.18 -1.89
CA LYS A 48 -6.41 13.65 -1.88
C LYS A 48 -7.59 14.17 -1.07
N GLU A 49 -8.76 13.57 -1.23
CA GLU A 49 -9.98 13.96 -0.50
C GLU A 49 -9.82 13.74 1.02
N ASN A 50 -9.37 12.56 1.42
CA ASN A 50 -9.22 12.19 2.83
C ASN A 50 -8.07 12.96 3.51
N LEU A 51 -6.92 13.14 2.85
CA LEU A 51 -5.82 13.93 3.40
C LEU A 51 -6.26 15.38 3.59
N LYS A 52 -6.94 15.98 2.61
CA LYS A 52 -7.47 17.35 2.74
C LYS A 52 -8.41 17.48 3.95
N ALA A 53 -9.25 16.47 4.19
CA ALA A 53 -10.23 16.51 5.29
C ALA A 53 -9.59 16.27 6.66
N LYS A 54 -8.63 15.33 6.77
CA LYS A 54 -8.10 14.84 8.04
C LYS A 54 -6.75 15.45 8.41
N ARG A 55 -5.94 15.81 7.40
CA ARG A 55 -4.58 16.32 7.53
C ARG A 55 -4.35 17.47 6.53
N PRO A 56 -5.06 18.62 6.70
CA PRO A 56 -4.88 19.77 5.82
C PRO A 56 -3.47 20.39 5.89
N ASP A 57 -2.67 19.99 6.88
CA ASP A 57 -1.26 20.31 7.04
C ASP A 57 -0.33 19.50 6.13
N VAL A 58 -0.81 18.38 5.57
CA VAL A 58 -0.03 17.50 4.69
C VAL A 58 -0.17 17.95 3.24
N GLN A 59 0.97 18.07 2.56
CA GLN A 59 1.03 18.45 1.15
C GLN A 59 1.09 17.21 0.26
N VAL A 60 0.23 17.12 -0.75
CA VAL A 60 0.39 16.16 -1.84
C VAL A 60 1.35 16.78 -2.87
N VAL A 61 2.57 16.26 -2.92
CA VAL A 61 3.67 16.83 -3.72
C VAL A 61 3.88 16.15 -5.08
N GLY A 62 3.10 15.12 -5.39
CA GLY A 62 3.08 14.46 -6.68
C GLY A 62 1.98 13.43 -6.79
N ASP A 63 1.57 13.13 -8.02
CA ASP A 63 0.53 12.15 -8.35
C ASP A 63 0.80 11.57 -9.74
N ASP A 64 1.41 10.40 -9.79
CA ASP A 64 1.72 9.70 -11.04
C ASP A 64 0.82 8.46 -11.22
N LEU A 65 0.35 8.29 -12.43
CA LEU A 65 -0.29 7.06 -12.89
C LEU A 65 0.61 6.38 -13.91
N HIS A 66 0.92 5.11 -13.69
CA HIS A 66 1.77 4.32 -14.60
C HIS A 66 1.02 3.16 -15.24
N PRO A 67 1.45 2.65 -16.40
CA PRO A 67 0.83 1.50 -17.06
C PRO A 67 0.80 0.26 -16.16
N LEU A 68 -0.37 -0.39 -16.04
CA LEU A 68 -0.57 -1.59 -15.25
C LEU A 68 0.30 -2.75 -15.78
N ALA A 69 1.11 -3.35 -14.90
CA ALA A 69 1.95 -4.52 -15.17
C ALA A 69 2.92 -4.40 -16.37
N GLN A 70 3.24 -3.17 -16.80
CA GLN A 70 4.12 -2.92 -17.94
C GLN A 70 5.44 -2.25 -17.55
N VAL A 71 5.51 -1.65 -16.36
CA VAL A 71 6.72 -0.97 -15.89
C VAL A 71 7.70 -2.00 -15.36
N ARG A 72 8.86 -2.09 -16.02
CA ARG A 72 9.96 -2.99 -15.62
C ARG A 72 11.02 -2.28 -14.79
N ASP A 73 11.10 -0.97 -14.91
CA ASP A 73 12.05 -0.11 -14.18
C ASP A 73 11.33 1.09 -13.60
N PHE A 74 11.26 1.14 -12.27
CA PHE A 74 10.65 2.24 -11.54
C PHE A 74 11.63 3.38 -11.21
N SER A 75 12.90 3.29 -11.59
CA SER A 75 13.91 4.33 -11.30
C SER A 75 13.50 5.74 -11.71
N PRO A 76 12.85 5.99 -12.87
CA PRO A 76 12.37 7.32 -13.22
C PRO A 76 11.32 7.88 -12.25
N TYR A 77 10.42 7.02 -11.73
CA TYR A 77 9.43 7.41 -10.73
C TYR A 77 10.08 7.68 -9.38
N ILE A 78 11.05 6.84 -8.98
CA ILE A 78 11.83 7.06 -7.76
C ILE A 78 12.59 8.39 -7.80
N ALA A 79 13.16 8.75 -8.95
CA ALA A 79 13.80 10.05 -9.12
C ALA A 79 12.83 11.22 -8.92
N LYS A 80 11.61 11.13 -9.43
CA LYS A 80 10.55 12.15 -9.20
C LYS A 80 10.15 12.23 -7.73
N ILE A 81 9.92 11.07 -7.07
CA ILE A 81 9.58 11.02 -5.64
C ILE A 81 10.69 11.68 -4.82
N LYS A 82 11.94 11.35 -5.09
CA LYS A 82 13.10 11.95 -4.43
C LYS A 82 13.18 13.46 -4.64
N ALA A 83 13.01 13.91 -5.88
CA ALA A 83 13.03 15.34 -6.24
C ALA A 83 11.90 16.15 -5.60
N SER A 84 10.73 15.54 -5.36
CA SER A 84 9.59 16.18 -4.70
C SER A 84 9.81 16.44 -3.21
N GLY A 85 10.79 15.77 -2.60
CA GLY A 85 11.03 15.82 -1.16
C GLY A 85 9.94 15.15 -0.33
N ALA A 86 9.21 14.20 -0.92
CA ALA A 86 8.23 13.41 -0.18
C ALA A 86 8.88 12.61 0.95
N ASP A 87 8.21 12.52 2.08
CA ASP A 87 8.54 11.64 3.21
C ASP A 87 7.69 10.36 3.21
N THR A 88 6.59 10.38 2.47
CA THR A 88 5.58 9.33 2.45
C THR A 88 5.07 9.08 1.03
N VAL A 89 4.85 7.83 0.70
CA VAL A 89 4.22 7.38 -0.55
C VAL A 89 2.93 6.63 -0.24
N ILE A 90 1.84 6.99 -0.89
CA ILE A 90 0.60 6.20 -0.90
C ILE A 90 0.49 5.53 -2.25
N THR A 91 0.25 4.23 -2.25
CA THR A 91 0.09 3.45 -3.48
C THR A 91 -0.95 2.34 -3.33
N GLY A 92 -1.80 2.22 -4.34
CA GLY A 92 -2.70 1.08 -4.55
C GLY A 92 -2.10 -0.01 -5.44
N ASN A 93 -0.82 0.10 -5.78
CA ASN A 93 -0.14 -0.91 -6.58
C ASN A 93 -0.20 -2.29 -5.90
N TRP A 94 -0.20 -3.32 -6.70
CA TRP A 94 -0.20 -4.71 -6.27
C TRP A 94 0.72 -5.57 -7.15
N GLY A 95 1.00 -6.79 -6.71
CA GLY A 95 1.83 -7.75 -7.44
C GLY A 95 3.23 -7.22 -7.75
N SER A 96 3.72 -7.48 -8.95
CA SER A 96 5.06 -7.10 -9.40
C SER A 96 5.29 -5.58 -9.41
N ASP A 97 4.26 -4.78 -9.74
CA ASP A 97 4.40 -3.32 -9.78
C ASP A 97 4.72 -2.75 -8.39
N LEU A 98 4.08 -3.27 -7.34
CA LEU A 98 4.37 -2.86 -5.97
C LEU A 98 5.77 -3.31 -5.54
N ALA A 99 6.10 -4.57 -5.77
CA ALA A 99 7.40 -5.12 -5.38
C ALA A 99 8.56 -4.40 -6.07
N LEU A 100 8.45 -4.14 -7.38
CA LEU A 100 9.46 -3.42 -8.15
C LEU A 100 9.59 -1.96 -7.74
N LEU A 101 8.47 -1.28 -7.46
CA LEU A 101 8.47 0.10 -6.95
C LEU A 101 9.25 0.21 -5.63
N ILE A 102 8.93 -0.64 -4.67
CA ILE A 102 9.56 -0.61 -3.34
C ILE A 102 11.02 -1.05 -3.43
N LYS A 103 11.32 -2.08 -4.24
CA LYS A 103 12.70 -2.50 -4.48
C LYS A 103 13.52 -1.36 -5.08
N ALA A 104 13.03 -0.68 -6.11
CA ALA A 104 13.72 0.45 -6.73
C ALA A 104 13.96 1.60 -5.73
N ALA A 105 13.01 1.86 -4.82
CA ALA A 105 13.17 2.85 -3.76
C ALA A 105 14.30 2.46 -2.79
N ASN A 106 14.34 1.19 -2.38
CA ASN A 106 15.39 0.66 -1.51
C ASN A 106 16.76 0.73 -2.19
N ASP A 107 16.86 0.31 -3.45
CA ASP A 107 18.11 0.32 -4.24
C ASP A 107 18.65 1.75 -4.42
N ALA A 108 17.75 2.74 -4.55
CA ALA A 108 18.11 4.15 -4.66
C ALA A 108 18.39 4.85 -3.30
N GLY A 109 18.27 4.12 -2.18
CA GLY A 109 18.43 4.68 -0.85
C GLY A 109 17.35 5.72 -0.50
N LEU A 110 16.16 5.63 -1.11
CA LEU A 110 15.05 6.53 -0.82
C LEU A 110 14.46 6.21 0.55
N ASN A 111 14.52 7.16 1.47
CA ASN A 111 14.01 6.98 2.83
C ASN A 111 12.60 7.58 2.97
N VAL A 112 11.60 6.81 2.54
CA VAL A 112 10.18 7.16 2.66
C VAL A 112 9.39 6.02 3.29
N LYS A 113 8.25 6.32 3.88
CA LYS A 113 7.27 5.32 4.31
C LYS A 113 6.27 5.06 3.20
N PHE A 114 5.96 3.79 2.96
CA PHE A 114 4.93 3.38 2.00
C PHE A 114 3.66 2.98 2.73
N TYR A 115 2.55 3.58 2.36
CA TYR A 115 1.21 3.21 2.80
C TYR A 115 0.47 2.56 1.65
N THR A 116 0.11 1.29 1.82
CA THR A 116 -0.28 0.39 0.73
C THR A 116 -1.58 -0.34 0.99
N TYR A 117 -2.11 -0.96 -0.05
CA TYR A 117 -3.29 -1.82 -0.02
C TYR A 117 -2.93 -3.31 -0.05
N TYR A 118 -1.79 -3.69 -0.67
CA TYR A 118 -1.52 -5.10 -1.03
C TYR A 118 -0.06 -5.53 -0.78
N ALA A 119 0.64 -4.89 0.15
CA ALA A 119 2.05 -5.18 0.42
C ALA A 119 2.29 -6.56 1.06
N VAL A 120 1.30 -7.13 1.72
CA VAL A 120 1.45 -8.43 2.41
C VAL A 120 0.74 -9.58 1.69
N THR A 121 0.32 -9.38 0.43
CA THR A 121 -0.14 -10.48 -0.42
C THR A 121 0.98 -11.49 -0.67
N THR A 122 0.61 -12.76 -0.85
CA THR A 122 1.56 -13.87 -0.98
C THR A 122 2.70 -13.58 -1.97
N GLY A 123 3.93 -13.74 -1.50
CA GLY A 123 5.15 -13.49 -2.28
C GLY A 123 5.62 -12.03 -2.35
N THR A 124 4.77 -11.05 -2.10
CA THR A 124 5.13 -9.63 -2.18
C THR A 124 6.18 -9.24 -1.11
N PRO A 125 6.05 -9.62 0.18
CA PRO A 125 7.08 -9.30 1.18
C PRO A 125 8.46 -9.82 0.80
N THR A 126 8.54 -11.07 0.32
CA THR A 126 9.81 -11.66 -0.13
C THR A 126 10.40 -10.88 -1.32
N ALA A 127 9.56 -10.47 -2.28
CA ALA A 127 10.00 -9.75 -3.47
C ALA A 127 10.46 -8.31 -3.17
N MET A 128 9.87 -7.65 -2.15
CA MET A 128 10.31 -6.32 -1.68
C MET A 128 11.66 -6.35 -0.98
N GLY A 129 12.00 -7.46 -0.33
CA GLY A 129 13.25 -7.66 0.39
C GLY A 129 13.28 -7.04 1.79
N ALA A 130 14.30 -7.43 2.58
CA ALA A 130 14.44 -7.05 4.00
C ALA A 130 14.63 -5.54 4.21
N ALA A 131 15.12 -4.79 3.22
CA ALA A 131 15.28 -3.33 3.31
C ALA A 131 13.94 -2.57 3.44
N SER A 132 12.82 -3.27 3.21
CA SER A 132 11.46 -2.74 3.36
C SER A 132 10.93 -2.79 4.79
N ASP A 133 11.63 -3.50 5.69
CA ASP A 133 11.20 -3.67 7.07
C ASP A 133 11.06 -2.32 7.78
N GLY A 134 9.96 -2.15 8.53
CA GLY A 134 9.62 -0.91 9.23
C GLY A 134 9.23 0.28 8.34
N LYS A 135 9.24 0.13 7.00
CA LYS A 135 8.92 1.22 6.05
C LYS A 135 7.61 1.02 5.29
N VAL A 136 7.08 -0.19 5.27
CA VAL A 136 5.90 -0.53 4.47
C VAL A 136 4.74 -0.89 5.38
N TYR A 137 3.64 -0.18 5.22
CA TYR A 137 2.40 -0.34 5.97
C TYR A 137 1.28 -0.73 5.03
N GLN A 138 0.46 -1.67 5.42
CA GLN A 138 -0.73 -2.07 4.66
C GLN A 138 -2.00 -1.88 5.47
N VAL A 139 -3.05 -1.39 4.83
CA VAL A 139 -4.41 -1.52 5.36
C VAL A 139 -4.96 -2.90 4.98
N ALA A 140 -5.30 -3.69 5.98
CA ALA A 140 -5.95 -5.00 5.83
C ALA A 140 -6.98 -5.19 6.94
N TYR A 141 -7.95 -6.05 6.74
CA TYR A 141 -8.95 -6.35 7.78
C TYR A 141 -8.68 -7.66 8.50
N GLY A 142 -7.64 -8.37 8.14
CA GLY A 142 -7.21 -9.58 8.84
C GLY A 142 -5.74 -9.89 8.60
N HIS A 143 -5.05 -10.31 9.65
CA HIS A 143 -3.70 -10.86 9.60
C HIS A 143 -3.56 -11.94 10.67
N TYR A 144 -2.85 -13.02 10.39
CA TYR A 144 -2.80 -14.19 11.27
C TYR A 144 -2.30 -13.85 12.69
N ASN A 145 -1.41 -12.87 12.84
CA ASN A 145 -0.86 -12.47 14.14
C ASN A 145 -1.72 -11.48 14.94
N MET A 146 -2.92 -11.15 14.47
CA MET A 146 -3.88 -10.38 15.26
C MET A 146 -4.41 -11.14 16.48
N GLY A 147 -4.18 -12.46 16.53
CA GLY A 147 -4.74 -13.32 17.57
C GLY A 147 -6.24 -13.61 17.39
N GLY A 148 -6.87 -14.13 18.44
CA GLY A 148 -8.32 -14.37 18.47
C GLY A 148 -8.82 -15.29 17.36
N GLN A 149 -9.90 -14.91 16.72
CA GLN A 149 -10.55 -15.73 15.68
C GLN A 149 -9.72 -15.83 14.40
N MET A 150 -8.98 -14.77 14.05
CA MET A 150 -8.11 -14.79 12.85
C MET A 150 -6.99 -15.81 13.00
N GLN A 151 -6.34 -15.89 14.16
CA GLN A 151 -5.35 -16.90 14.45
C GLN A 151 -5.92 -18.33 14.32
N LYS A 152 -7.12 -18.54 14.88
CA LYS A 152 -7.80 -19.83 14.76
C LYS A 152 -8.04 -20.24 13.31
N TYR A 153 -8.49 -19.31 12.46
CA TYR A 153 -8.69 -19.58 11.03
C TYR A 153 -7.37 -19.91 10.33
N ALA A 154 -6.28 -19.19 10.63
CA ALA A 154 -4.97 -19.46 10.07
C ALA A 154 -4.47 -20.86 10.47
N ASP A 155 -4.63 -21.26 11.73
CA ASP A 155 -4.24 -22.58 12.24
C ASP A 155 -5.06 -23.71 11.58
N GLU A 156 -6.37 -23.51 11.44
CA GLU A 156 -7.26 -24.47 10.75
C GLU A 156 -6.92 -24.59 9.27
N PHE A 157 -6.63 -23.46 8.59
CA PHE A 157 -6.19 -23.45 7.20
C PHE A 157 -4.88 -24.20 7.02
N LYS A 158 -3.88 -23.92 7.85
CA LYS A 158 -2.59 -24.62 7.83
C LYS A 158 -2.76 -26.12 8.03
N LYS A 159 -3.57 -26.51 9.00
CA LYS A 159 -3.87 -27.94 9.27
C LYS A 159 -4.54 -28.63 8.08
N LYS A 160 -5.43 -27.94 7.38
CA LYS A 160 -6.21 -28.50 6.28
C LYS A 160 -5.46 -28.54 4.96
N PHE A 161 -4.67 -27.51 4.66
CA PHE A 161 -4.06 -27.31 3.36
C PHE A 161 -2.54 -27.40 3.36
N ASN A 162 -1.91 -27.52 4.56
CA ASN A 162 -0.45 -27.50 4.76
C ASN A 162 0.19 -26.24 4.14
N ASP A 163 -0.51 -25.12 4.21
CA ASP A 163 -0.10 -23.82 3.69
C ASP A 163 -0.43 -22.72 4.71
N ASP A 164 0.20 -21.56 4.59
CA ASP A 164 0.02 -20.45 5.50
C ASP A 164 -0.99 -19.44 4.97
N LEU A 165 -1.92 -19.02 5.83
CA LEU A 165 -2.85 -17.93 5.59
C LEU A 165 -2.37 -16.69 6.36
N TYR A 166 -1.77 -15.73 5.66
CA TYR A 166 -1.21 -14.52 6.28
C TYR A 166 -2.25 -13.40 6.41
N THR A 167 -3.04 -13.17 5.38
CA THR A 167 -4.07 -12.12 5.33
C THR A 167 -5.35 -12.64 4.71
N LEU A 168 -6.43 -11.87 4.90
CA LEU A 168 -7.71 -12.05 4.22
C LEU A 168 -7.93 -10.91 3.21
N ASP A 169 -7.04 -10.80 2.23
CA ASP A 169 -7.21 -9.87 1.11
C ASP A 169 -7.58 -10.60 -0.19
#